data_3dbbbac0dbf400dea005822db146d69d
#
_entry.id   3dbbbac0dbf400dea005822db146d69d
#
_cell.length_a   1.000
_cell.length_b   1.000
_cell.length_c   1.000
_cell.angle_alpha   90.00
_cell.angle_beta   90.00
_cell.angle_gamma   90.00
#
_symmetry.space_group_name_H-M   'P 1'
#
loop_
_entity.id
_entity.type
_entity.pdbx_description
1 polymer ?
#
loop_
_entity_poly.entity_id
_entity_poly.type
_entity_poly.pdbx_seq_one_letter_code
_entity_poly.pdbx_strand_id
1 'polypeptide(L)'
;EYHKNMMDTFRRVRDRLHLPAAVLLDTKGPEIRLRTFAGGKATLHRGATFTLTTREVEGSGQEVSISFPSLPAQLRPGIRILLDDGKVALMTKEITETDIICSVEAGGTLSDRKSLNIPNFPIDMEYLSPQDESDLIFGIEQDVDFVAASFVRRREDVIALRKFLDYHGGHRIRIIAKIENIEGVNHFDEILANCDGIMVARGDMGVEVEF
;
A
#
# COMPACT_ATOMS: atom_id res chain seq x y z
N GLU A 1 10.75 -9.57 -17.38
CA GLU A 1 10.53 -10.13 -18.74
C GLU A 1 9.04 -10.31 -19.06
N TYR A 2 8.23 -10.91 -18.19
CA TYR A 2 6.78 -11.12 -18.41
C TYR A 2 6.03 -9.81 -18.68
N HIS A 3 6.17 -8.79 -17.83
CA HIS A 3 5.50 -7.51 -17.99
C HIS A 3 5.95 -6.78 -19.26
N LYS A 4 7.26 -6.84 -19.59
CA LYS A 4 7.77 -6.27 -20.83
C LYS A 4 7.12 -6.89 -22.04
N ASN A 5 7.06 -8.21 -22.13
CA ASN A 5 6.43 -8.93 -23.23
C ASN A 5 4.93 -8.58 -23.38
N MET A 6 4.25 -8.37 -22.25
CA MET A 6 2.85 -7.97 -22.23
C MET A 6 2.66 -6.55 -22.77
N MET A 7 3.51 -5.60 -22.36
CA MET A 7 3.50 -4.23 -22.86
C MET A 7 3.83 -4.15 -24.36
N ASP A 8 4.83 -4.90 -24.80
CA ASP A 8 5.21 -4.95 -26.24
C ASP A 8 4.06 -5.53 -27.08
N THR A 9 3.37 -6.54 -26.57
CA THR A 9 2.19 -7.12 -27.25
C THR A 9 1.03 -6.13 -27.29
N PHE A 10 0.76 -5.43 -26.17
CA PHE A 10 -0.27 -4.40 -26.09
C PHE A 10 0.00 -3.29 -27.11
N ARG A 11 1.22 -2.73 -27.15
CA ARG A 11 1.58 -1.66 -28.09
C ARG A 11 1.40 -2.09 -29.54
N ARG A 12 1.87 -3.28 -29.91
CA ARG A 12 1.71 -3.83 -31.26
C ARG A 12 0.24 -3.94 -31.66
N VAL A 13 -0.64 -4.38 -30.74
CA VAL A 13 -2.08 -4.49 -31.01
C VAL A 13 -2.73 -3.11 -31.08
N ARG A 14 -2.43 -2.23 -30.13
CA ARG A 14 -2.89 -0.85 -30.09
C ARG A 14 -2.60 -0.11 -31.39
N ASP A 15 -1.35 -0.17 -31.83
CA ASP A 15 -0.88 0.55 -33.02
C ASP A 15 -1.53 -0.02 -34.29
N ARG A 16 -1.67 -1.36 -34.39
CA ARG A 16 -2.36 -2.01 -35.51
C ARG A 16 -3.84 -1.64 -35.60
N LEU A 17 -4.50 -1.46 -34.47
CA LEU A 17 -5.93 -1.15 -34.39
C LEU A 17 -6.20 0.37 -34.29
N HIS A 18 -5.16 1.21 -34.27
CA HIS A 18 -5.23 2.66 -34.12
C HIS A 18 -6.05 3.10 -32.88
N LEU A 19 -5.87 2.39 -31.75
CA LEU A 19 -6.60 2.68 -30.51
C LEU A 19 -5.91 3.74 -29.69
N PRO A 20 -6.64 4.74 -29.14
CA PRO A 20 -6.12 5.74 -28.22
C PRO A 20 -6.03 5.15 -26.80
N ALA A 21 -5.16 4.18 -26.61
CA ALA A 21 -4.99 3.50 -25.32
C ALA A 21 -3.57 3.72 -24.77
N ALA A 22 -3.44 3.94 -23.48
CA ALA A 22 -2.19 4.24 -22.80
C ALA A 22 -1.75 3.09 -21.88
N VAL A 23 -0.47 3.09 -21.51
CA VAL A 23 0.09 2.17 -20.50
C VAL A 23 0.21 2.92 -19.19
N LEU A 24 -0.41 2.40 -18.15
CA LEU A 24 -0.37 2.93 -16.80
C LEU A 24 0.33 1.93 -15.87
N LEU A 25 1.37 2.40 -15.16
CA LEU A 25 2.04 1.67 -14.08
C LEU A 25 1.37 2.00 -12.75
N ASP A 26 0.86 1.00 -12.06
CA ASP A 26 0.31 1.15 -10.71
C ASP A 26 1.40 0.82 -9.70
N THR A 27 1.74 1.78 -8.82
CA THR A 27 2.76 1.57 -7.78
C THR A 27 2.16 0.84 -6.58
N LYS A 28 3.03 0.19 -5.79
CA LYS A 28 2.61 -0.42 -4.54
C LYS A 28 2.25 0.65 -3.49
N GLY A 29 3.06 1.70 -3.38
CA GLY A 29 2.92 2.75 -2.39
C GLY A 29 3.26 2.31 -0.95
N PRO A 30 3.10 3.22 0.05
CA PRO A 30 3.45 3.01 1.44
C PRO A 30 2.39 2.16 2.16
N GLU A 31 2.36 0.86 1.89
CA GLU A 31 1.46 -0.08 2.55
C GLU A 31 2.20 -1.02 3.51
N ILE A 32 1.52 -1.40 4.58
CA ILE A 32 2.00 -2.38 5.55
C ILE A 32 1.34 -3.73 5.24
N ARG A 33 2.14 -4.79 5.22
CA ARG A 33 1.67 -6.16 4.97
C ARG A 33 2.14 -7.12 6.04
N LEU A 34 1.34 -8.13 6.29
CA LEU A 34 1.77 -9.34 6.99
C LEU A 34 2.83 -10.07 6.17
N ARG A 35 3.69 -10.82 6.84
CA ARG A 35 4.61 -11.77 6.22
C ARG A 35 3.89 -13.10 5.98
N THR A 36 4.62 -14.21 6.03
CA THR A 36 4.12 -15.55 5.73
C THR A 36 3.71 -16.31 6.98
N PHE A 37 2.75 -17.21 6.84
CA PHE A 37 2.29 -18.13 7.88
C PHE A 37 2.81 -19.55 7.63
N ALA A 38 3.00 -20.32 8.69
CA ALA A 38 3.20 -21.76 8.60
C ALA A 38 1.98 -22.39 7.87
N GLY A 39 2.25 -23.09 6.76
CA GLY A 39 1.20 -23.64 5.91
C GLY A 39 0.38 -22.60 5.12
N GLY A 40 0.88 -21.34 4.99
CA GLY A 40 0.31 -20.30 4.13
C GLY A 40 -0.93 -19.59 4.69
N LYS A 41 -1.45 -19.99 5.85
CA LYS A 41 -2.63 -19.39 6.48
C LYS A 41 -2.73 -19.68 7.98
N ALA A 42 -3.46 -18.81 8.70
CA ALA A 42 -3.85 -19.03 10.09
C ALA A 42 -5.29 -18.57 10.33
N THR A 43 -6.00 -19.19 11.28
CA THR A 43 -7.34 -18.77 11.68
C THR A 43 -7.27 -18.11 13.06
N LEU A 44 -7.80 -16.89 13.15
CA LEU A 44 -7.90 -16.13 14.37
C LEU A 44 -9.32 -16.20 14.93
N HIS A 45 -9.45 -16.42 16.23
CA HIS A 45 -10.73 -16.50 16.91
C HIS A 45 -10.99 -15.23 17.72
N ARG A 46 -12.23 -14.73 17.69
CA ARG A 46 -12.65 -13.57 18.48
C ARG A 46 -12.33 -13.77 19.97
N GLY A 47 -11.76 -12.76 20.60
CA GLY A 47 -11.34 -12.77 22.01
C GLY A 47 -9.95 -13.36 22.25
N ALA A 48 -9.31 -13.97 21.26
CA ALA A 48 -7.95 -14.45 21.37
C ALA A 48 -6.95 -13.29 21.40
N THR A 49 -5.76 -13.54 21.94
CA THR A 49 -4.61 -12.65 21.80
C THR A 49 -3.87 -12.99 20.51
N PHE A 50 -3.47 -11.95 19.77
CA PHE A 50 -2.68 -12.08 18.56
C PHE A 50 -1.60 -11.00 18.51
N THR A 51 -0.37 -11.37 18.16
CA THR A 51 0.78 -10.47 18.16
C THR A 51 1.23 -10.17 16.73
N LEU A 52 1.30 -8.90 16.40
CA LEU A 52 2.02 -8.42 15.22
C LEU A 52 3.45 -8.07 15.65
N THR A 53 4.45 -8.62 14.98
CA THR A 53 5.85 -8.45 15.40
C THR A 53 6.74 -7.97 14.27
N THR A 54 7.78 -7.21 14.62
CA THR A 54 8.86 -6.82 13.69
C THR A 54 9.99 -7.86 13.64
N ARG A 55 9.96 -8.84 14.55
CA ARG A 55 10.89 -9.98 14.53
C ARG A 55 10.58 -10.87 13.32
N GLU A 56 11.58 -11.51 12.77
CA GLU A 56 11.37 -12.53 11.74
C GLU A 56 10.90 -13.84 12.40
N VAL A 57 9.62 -14.12 12.25
CA VAL A 57 8.98 -15.35 12.73
C VAL A 57 8.17 -16.00 11.61
N GLU A 58 8.07 -17.31 11.64
CA GLU A 58 7.06 -18.02 10.85
C GLU A 58 5.69 -17.83 11.52
N GLY A 59 4.76 -17.19 10.79
CA GLY A 59 3.46 -16.81 11.36
C GLY A 59 2.62 -18.01 11.76
N SER A 60 1.80 -17.82 12.76
CA SER A 60 0.92 -18.84 13.36
C SER A 60 -0.44 -18.23 13.73
N GLY A 61 -1.28 -18.96 14.45
CA GLY A 61 -2.50 -18.42 15.05
C GLY A 61 -2.27 -17.51 16.28
N GLN A 62 -1.02 -17.29 16.66
CA GLN A 62 -0.63 -16.49 17.83
C GLN A 62 0.17 -15.23 17.46
N GLU A 63 1.02 -15.29 16.45
CA GLU A 63 1.84 -14.17 16.00
C GLU A 63 2.16 -14.23 14.51
N VAL A 64 2.50 -13.07 13.93
CA VAL A 64 3.01 -12.95 12.56
C VAL A 64 3.90 -11.72 12.41
N SER A 65 4.94 -11.85 11.59
CA SER A 65 5.80 -10.71 11.23
C SER A 65 5.09 -9.72 10.31
N ILE A 66 5.45 -8.44 10.44
CA ILE A 66 4.96 -7.35 9.58
C ILE A 66 6.09 -6.76 8.74
N SER A 67 5.72 -6.06 7.65
CA SER A 67 6.68 -5.49 6.70
C SER A 67 7.29 -4.16 7.13
N PHE A 68 6.72 -3.48 8.13
CA PHE A 68 7.15 -2.14 8.57
C PHE A 68 7.71 -2.15 9.99
N PRO A 69 9.07 -2.14 10.13
CA PRO A 69 9.73 -2.29 11.43
C PRO A 69 9.46 -1.16 12.43
N SER A 70 9.18 0.05 11.96
CA SER A 70 8.95 1.21 12.81
C SER A 70 7.52 1.33 13.32
N LEU A 71 6.62 0.40 13.00
CA LEU A 71 5.21 0.47 13.40
C LEU A 71 5.01 0.46 14.93
N PRO A 72 5.67 -0.40 15.72
CA PRO A 72 5.47 -0.39 17.17
C PRO A 72 5.78 0.96 17.83
N ALA A 73 6.82 1.65 17.35
CA ALA A 73 7.21 2.96 17.90
C ALA A 73 6.20 4.08 17.62
N GLN A 74 5.30 3.89 16.65
CA GLN A 74 4.31 4.88 16.25
C GLN A 74 2.92 4.64 16.88
N LEU A 75 2.66 3.43 17.35
CA LEU A 75 1.36 3.06 17.90
C LEU A 75 1.26 3.24 19.41
N ARG A 76 0.04 3.17 19.89
CA ARG A 76 -0.31 3.16 21.33
C ARG A 76 -1.45 2.17 21.58
N PRO A 77 -1.68 1.72 22.82
CA PRO A 77 -2.86 0.92 23.16
C PRO A 77 -4.17 1.63 22.78
N GLY A 78 -5.19 0.85 22.43
CA GLY A 78 -6.51 1.36 22.05
C GLY A 78 -6.64 1.74 20.56
N ILE A 79 -5.67 1.43 19.73
CA ILE A 79 -5.76 1.63 18.26
C ILE A 79 -6.31 0.37 17.61
N ARG A 80 -7.26 0.56 16.69
CA ARG A 80 -7.84 -0.50 15.88
C ARG A 80 -6.97 -0.77 14.66
N ILE A 81 -6.70 -2.04 14.39
CA ILE A 81 -5.95 -2.50 13.22
C ILE A 81 -6.87 -3.43 12.42
N LEU A 82 -6.93 -3.23 11.12
CA LEU A 82 -7.68 -4.05 10.18
C LEU A 82 -6.71 -4.88 9.34
N LEU A 83 -7.04 -6.16 9.13
CA LEU A 83 -6.25 -7.08 8.31
C LEU A 83 -7.12 -7.65 7.19
N ASP A 84 -6.51 -7.94 6.02
CA ASP A 84 -7.18 -8.50 4.84
C ASP A 84 -8.44 -7.69 4.47
N ASP A 85 -8.24 -6.40 4.21
CA ASP A 85 -9.28 -5.46 3.79
C ASP A 85 -10.46 -5.40 4.79
N GLY A 86 -10.14 -5.46 6.08
CA GLY A 86 -11.11 -5.35 7.16
C GLY A 86 -11.84 -6.64 7.56
N LYS A 87 -11.50 -7.78 6.96
CA LYS A 87 -12.10 -9.09 7.33
C LYS A 87 -11.77 -9.51 8.76
N VAL A 88 -10.58 -9.16 9.24
CA VAL A 88 -10.14 -9.38 10.62
C VAL A 88 -9.88 -8.04 11.27
N ALA A 89 -10.40 -7.85 12.49
CA ALA A 89 -10.18 -6.63 13.27
C ALA A 89 -9.49 -6.95 14.58
N LEU A 90 -8.46 -6.16 14.87
CA LEU A 90 -7.66 -6.24 16.10
C LEU A 90 -7.76 -4.94 16.88
N MET A 91 -7.62 -5.03 18.20
CA MET A 91 -7.48 -3.88 19.10
C MET A 91 -6.15 -3.98 19.85
N THR A 92 -5.30 -2.98 19.72
CA THR A 92 -4.01 -2.95 20.41
C THR A 92 -4.19 -2.86 21.92
N LYS A 93 -3.48 -3.69 22.68
CA LYS A 93 -3.52 -3.78 24.14
C LYS A 93 -2.22 -3.34 24.79
N GLU A 94 -1.12 -3.86 24.28
CA GLU A 94 0.22 -3.59 24.78
C GLU A 94 1.19 -3.47 23.59
N ILE A 95 2.19 -2.62 23.72
CA ILE A 95 3.20 -2.41 22.69
C ILE A 95 4.56 -2.45 23.36
N THR A 96 5.45 -3.23 22.80
CA THR A 96 6.86 -3.31 23.17
C THR A 96 7.73 -2.71 22.05
N GLU A 97 9.03 -2.84 22.15
CA GLU A 97 9.96 -2.39 21.11
C GLU A 97 9.71 -3.11 19.76
N THR A 98 9.33 -4.39 19.81
CA THR A 98 9.17 -5.23 18.61
C THR A 98 7.77 -5.74 18.39
N ASP A 99 6.92 -5.76 19.42
CA ASP A 99 5.65 -6.48 19.40
C ASP A 99 4.46 -5.54 19.65
N ILE A 100 3.40 -5.74 18.89
CA ILE A 100 2.09 -5.11 19.06
C ILE A 100 1.12 -6.21 19.48
N ILE A 101 0.82 -6.29 20.76
CA ILE A 101 -0.05 -7.31 21.33
C ILE A 101 -1.49 -6.83 21.24
N CYS A 102 -2.33 -7.58 20.56
CA CYS A 102 -3.70 -7.24 20.26
C CYS A 102 -4.69 -8.24 20.81
N SER A 103 -5.92 -7.80 21.07
CA SER A 103 -7.09 -8.69 21.14
C SER A 103 -7.79 -8.76 19.79
N VAL A 104 -8.25 -9.92 19.40
CA VAL A 104 -9.03 -10.13 18.17
C VAL A 104 -10.48 -9.69 18.43
N GLU A 105 -10.94 -8.63 17.78
CA GLU A 105 -12.33 -8.16 17.84
C GLU A 105 -13.23 -8.90 16.85
N ALA A 106 -12.77 -9.08 15.61
CA ALA A 106 -13.42 -9.89 14.61
C ALA A 106 -12.41 -10.91 14.06
N GLY A 107 -12.72 -12.18 14.23
CA GLY A 107 -11.88 -13.30 13.78
C GLY A 107 -12.09 -13.64 12.31
N GLY A 108 -11.18 -14.44 11.77
CA GLY A 108 -11.22 -14.90 10.39
C GLY A 108 -9.96 -15.67 10.00
N THR A 109 -9.91 -16.16 8.77
CA THR A 109 -8.72 -16.83 8.24
C THR A 109 -7.88 -15.81 7.46
N LEU A 110 -6.63 -15.65 7.86
CA LEU A 110 -5.62 -14.84 7.18
C LEU A 110 -4.70 -15.73 6.37
N SER A 111 -4.32 -15.27 5.19
CA SER A 111 -3.26 -15.87 4.37
C SER A 111 -2.04 -14.96 4.31
N ASP A 112 -0.99 -15.44 3.64
CA ASP A 112 0.26 -14.70 3.47
C ASP A 112 0.06 -13.31 2.85
N ARG A 113 0.89 -12.37 3.27
CA ARG A 113 1.07 -11.05 2.65
C ARG A 113 -0.19 -10.18 2.58
N LYS A 114 -1.15 -10.40 3.48
CA LYS A 114 -2.37 -9.60 3.57
C LYS A 114 -2.08 -8.18 4.06
N SER A 115 -2.92 -7.23 3.62
CA SER A 115 -2.89 -5.83 4.02
C SER A 115 -3.06 -5.66 5.53
N LEU A 116 -2.40 -4.64 6.07
CA LEU A 116 -2.59 -4.14 7.43
C LEU A 116 -2.92 -2.65 7.32
N ASN A 117 -4.12 -2.28 7.73
CA ASN A 117 -4.64 -0.93 7.70
C ASN A 117 -4.91 -0.42 9.10
N ILE A 118 -4.70 0.87 9.34
CA ILE A 118 -4.94 1.52 10.64
C ILE A 118 -5.82 2.74 10.38
N PRO A 119 -7.14 2.56 10.29
CA PRO A 119 -8.06 3.64 9.92
C PRO A 119 -7.92 4.86 10.85
N ASN A 120 -7.99 6.05 10.27
CA ASN A 120 -7.94 7.33 10.97
C ASN A 120 -6.66 7.55 11.83
N PHE A 121 -5.59 6.81 11.57
CA PHE A 121 -4.33 6.97 12.28
C PHE A 121 -3.18 7.22 11.29
N PRO A 122 -2.54 8.40 11.33
CA PRO A 122 -1.45 8.73 10.42
C PRO A 122 -0.21 7.89 10.75
N ILE A 123 0.39 7.27 9.74
CA ILE A 123 1.63 6.51 9.86
C ILE A 123 2.73 7.25 9.09
N ASP A 124 3.83 7.54 9.77
CA ASP A 124 4.99 8.15 9.14
C ASP A 124 5.82 7.07 8.44
N MET A 125 5.69 7.05 7.11
CA MET A 125 6.43 6.15 6.21
C MET A 125 6.99 6.96 5.05
N GLU A 126 8.19 6.60 4.59
CA GLU A 126 8.68 7.09 3.30
C GLU A 126 7.70 6.72 2.19
N TYR A 127 7.45 7.67 1.29
CA TYR A 127 6.46 7.45 0.23
C TYR A 127 6.93 6.43 -0.81
N LEU A 128 8.17 6.56 -1.29
CA LEU A 128 8.76 5.63 -2.23
C LEU A 128 9.57 4.57 -1.49
N SER A 129 9.15 3.33 -1.60
CA SER A 129 9.94 2.19 -1.14
C SER A 129 11.01 1.83 -2.18
N PRO A 130 12.08 1.10 -1.82
CA PRO A 130 13.05 0.59 -2.80
C PRO A 130 12.42 -0.26 -3.92
N GLN A 131 11.30 -0.92 -3.64
CA GLN A 131 10.53 -1.65 -4.65
C GLN A 131 9.83 -0.68 -5.61
N ASP A 132 9.17 0.39 -5.09
CA ASP A 132 8.53 1.40 -5.94
C ASP A 132 9.56 2.08 -6.84
N GLU A 133 10.74 2.40 -6.32
CA GLU A 133 11.84 2.98 -7.10
C GLU A 133 12.27 2.05 -8.24
N SER A 134 12.44 0.76 -7.97
CA SER A 134 12.78 -0.23 -9.00
C SER A 134 11.69 -0.37 -10.06
N ASP A 135 10.43 -0.39 -9.65
CA ASP A 135 9.29 -0.51 -10.55
C ASP A 135 9.11 0.76 -11.40
N LEU A 136 9.37 1.95 -10.83
CA LEU A 136 9.37 3.23 -11.55
C LEU A 136 10.48 3.31 -12.59
N ILE A 137 11.72 2.86 -12.28
CA ILE A 137 12.82 2.78 -13.25
C ILE A 137 12.42 1.87 -14.40
N PHE A 138 11.86 0.69 -14.09
CA PHE A 138 11.34 -0.21 -15.12
C PHE A 138 10.25 0.47 -15.97
N GLY A 139 9.33 1.20 -15.35
CA GLY A 139 8.29 1.98 -16.05
C GLY A 139 8.87 3.00 -17.01
N ILE A 140 9.90 3.74 -16.58
CA ILE A 140 10.62 4.71 -17.42
C ILE A 140 11.29 4.01 -18.60
N GLU A 141 12.02 2.92 -18.37
CA GLU A 141 12.66 2.12 -19.41
C GLU A 141 11.65 1.53 -20.42
N GLN A 142 10.44 1.24 -19.95
CA GLN A 142 9.36 0.74 -20.80
C GLN A 142 8.49 1.87 -21.38
N ASP A 143 8.82 3.14 -21.20
CA ASP A 143 8.10 4.29 -21.76
C ASP A 143 6.60 4.22 -21.46
N VAL A 144 6.23 4.09 -20.16
CA VAL A 144 4.85 4.14 -19.72
C VAL A 144 4.30 5.56 -19.82
N ASP A 145 3.01 5.70 -20.09
CA ASP A 145 2.36 7.00 -20.26
C ASP A 145 1.98 7.64 -18.92
N PHE A 146 1.58 6.80 -17.95
CA PHE A 146 1.09 7.22 -16.65
C PHE A 146 1.69 6.38 -15.53
N VAL A 147 1.80 7.01 -14.35
CA VAL A 147 1.98 6.33 -13.07
C VAL A 147 0.74 6.61 -12.21
N ALA A 148 0.06 5.56 -11.77
CA ALA A 148 -0.95 5.63 -10.72
C ALA A 148 -0.22 5.51 -9.37
N ALA A 149 -0.16 6.62 -8.64
CA ALA A 149 0.55 6.76 -7.39
C ALA A 149 -0.34 6.31 -6.23
N SER A 150 -0.10 5.10 -5.69
CA SER A 150 -0.92 4.50 -4.64
C SER A 150 -0.70 5.18 -3.28
N PHE A 151 -1.75 5.24 -2.48
CA PHE A 151 -1.75 5.73 -1.10
C PHE A 151 -1.15 7.13 -0.91
N VAL A 152 -1.42 8.05 -1.84
CA VAL A 152 -1.00 9.45 -1.70
C VAL A 152 -1.72 10.08 -0.49
N ARG A 153 -0.93 10.67 0.41
CA ARG A 153 -1.41 11.28 1.67
C ARG A 153 -1.41 12.81 1.61
N ARG A 154 -0.43 13.38 0.90
CA ARG A 154 -0.17 14.82 0.86
C ARG A 154 0.61 15.20 -0.40
N ARG A 155 0.70 16.48 -0.69
CA ARG A 155 1.42 17.00 -1.88
C ARG A 155 2.89 16.58 -1.93
N GLU A 156 3.54 16.44 -0.78
CA GLU A 156 4.96 16.06 -0.66
C GLU A 156 5.21 14.68 -1.27
N ASP A 157 4.26 13.76 -1.17
CA ASP A 157 4.32 12.43 -1.76
C ASP A 157 4.36 12.53 -3.31
N VAL A 158 3.51 13.38 -3.89
CA VAL A 158 3.47 13.64 -5.34
C VAL A 158 4.76 14.33 -5.81
N ILE A 159 5.24 15.30 -5.04
CA ILE A 159 6.48 16.02 -5.35
C ILE A 159 7.69 15.08 -5.30
N ALA A 160 7.74 14.17 -4.32
CA ALA A 160 8.80 13.16 -4.23
C ALA A 160 8.80 12.25 -5.46
N LEU A 161 7.62 11.74 -5.85
CA LEU A 161 7.47 10.92 -7.06
C LEU A 161 7.88 11.69 -8.32
N ARG A 162 7.42 12.95 -8.48
CA ARG A 162 7.78 13.80 -9.65
C ARG A 162 9.29 14.00 -9.74
N LYS A 163 9.95 14.32 -8.63
CA LYS A 163 11.41 14.49 -8.58
C LYS A 163 12.14 13.21 -8.95
N PHE A 164 11.66 12.06 -8.48
CA PHE A 164 12.24 10.77 -8.81
C PHE A 164 12.12 10.48 -10.31
N LEU A 165 10.93 10.64 -10.88
CA LEU A 165 10.71 10.45 -12.32
C LEU A 165 11.58 11.39 -13.16
N ASP A 166 11.66 12.66 -12.80
CA ASP A 166 12.45 13.67 -13.53
C ASP A 166 13.94 13.34 -13.46
N TYR A 167 14.45 12.95 -12.31
CA TYR A 167 15.85 12.57 -12.12
C TYR A 167 16.25 11.37 -13.00
N HIS A 168 15.36 10.42 -13.21
CA HIS A 168 15.59 9.22 -14.02
C HIS A 168 15.14 9.36 -15.49
N GLY A 169 14.75 10.56 -15.94
CA GLY A 169 14.39 10.82 -17.34
C GLY A 169 12.91 10.61 -17.69
N GLY A 170 12.06 10.37 -16.71
CA GLY A 170 10.61 10.16 -16.85
C GLY A 170 9.78 11.45 -16.91
N HIS A 171 10.33 12.57 -17.45
CA HIS A 171 9.67 13.89 -17.49
C HIS A 171 8.30 13.90 -18.17
N ARG A 172 8.04 12.98 -19.10
CA ARG A 172 6.77 12.89 -19.85
C ARG A 172 5.71 12.09 -19.17
N ILE A 173 6.09 11.27 -18.18
CA ILE A 173 5.16 10.39 -17.45
C ILE A 173 4.24 11.26 -16.61
N ARG A 174 2.94 11.09 -16.77
CA ARG A 174 1.93 11.79 -16.00
C ARG A 174 1.61 11.05 -14.72
N ILE A 175 1.34 11.80 -13.65
CA ILE A 175 1.03 11.26 -12.33
C ILE A 175 -0.47 11.34 -12.09
N ILE A 176 -1.09 10.19 -11.83
CA ILE A 176 -2.46 10.08 -11.32
C ILE A 176 -2.36 9.71 -9.85
N ALA A 177 -2.70 10.64 -8.95
CA ALA A 177 -2.70 10.38 -7.52
C ALA A 177 -3.93 9.56 -7.13
N LYS A 178 -3.72 8.45 -6.43
CA LYS A 178 -4.81 7.61 -5.91
C LYS A 178 -5.17 8.08 -4.50
N ILE A 179 -6.43 8.44 -4.32
CA ILE A 179 -6.99 8.84 -3.02
C ILE A 179 -7.61 7.60 -2.40
N GLU A 180 -6.96 7.10 -1.34
CA GLU A 180 -7.21 5.80 -0.74
C GLU A 180 -7.31 5.84 0.79
N ASN A 181 -7.01 6.99 1.41
CA ASN A 181 -6.95 7.16 2.86
C ASN A 181 -7.49 8.52 3.28
N ILE A 182 -7.75 8.68 4.59
CA ILE A 182 -8.32 9.93 5.14
C ILE A 182 -7.38 11.13 4.99
N GLU A 183 -6.06 10.94 5.05
CA GLU A 183 -5.09 12.03 4.85
C GLU A 183 -5.19 12.57 3.43
N GLY A 184 -5.26 11.69 2.41
CA GLY A 184 -5.45 12.07 1.01
C GLY A 184 -6.75 12.82 0.77
N VAL A 185 -7.82 12.44 1.45
CA VAL A 185 -9.09 13.19 1.41
C VAL A 185 -8.93 14.58 2.02
N ASN A 186 -8.30 14.70 3.18
CA ASN A 186 -8.10 15.97 3.89
C ASN A 186 -7.18 16.94 3.12
N HIS A 187 -6.21 16.42 2.36
CA HIS A 187 -5.24 17.22 1.57
C HIS A 187 -5.56 17.23 0.07
N PHE A 188 -6.81 16.89 -0.31
CA PHE A 188 -7.20 16.67 -1.71
C PHE A 188 -6.82 17.82 -2.64
N ASP A 189 -7.12 19.07 -2.27
CA ASP A 189 -6.86 20.23 -3.13
C ASP A 189 -5.35 20.45 -3.36
N GLU A 190 -4.53 20.21 -2.35
CA GLU A 190 -3.07 20.32 -2.45
C GLU A 190 -2.49 19.19 -3.33
N ILE A 191 -3.03 17.98 -3.23
CA ILE A 191 -2.64 16.84 -4.06
C ILE A 191 -3.02 17.13 -5.51
N LEU A 192 -4.27 17.53 -5.76
CA LEU A 192 -4.77 17.84 -7.09
C LEU A 192 -3.95 18.93 -7.79
N ALA A 193 -3.49 19.94 -7.05
CA ALA A 193 -2.67 21.02 -7.60
C ALA A 193 -1.25 20.58 -8.03
N ASN A 194 -0.80 19.39 -7.62
CA ASN A 194 0.56 18.89 -7.85
C ASN A 194 0.63 17.62 -8.72
N CYS A 195 -0.50 17.08 -9.20
CA CYS A 195 -0.56 15.91 -10.07
C CYS A 195 -1.31 16.21 -11.37
N ASP A 196 -1.27 15.27 -12.31
CA ASP A 196 -1.96 15.39 -13.60
C ASP A 196 -3.41 14.89 -13.56
N GLY A 197 -3.76 14.12 -12.55
CA GLY A 197 -5.11 13.58 -12.37
C GLY A 197 -5.28 12.85 -11.05
N ILE A 198 -6.53 12.52 -10.74
CA ILE A 198 -6.94 11.83 -9.50
C ILE A 198 -7.63 10.52 -9.85
N MET A 199 -7.37 9.49 -9.04
CA MET A 199 -8.11 8.24 -9.02
C MET A 199 -8.68 8.01 -7.61
N VAL A 200 -10.00 7.95 -7.48
CA VAL A 200 -10.66 7.58 -6.23
C VAL A 200 -10.73 6.04 -6.18
N ALA A 201 -9.83 5.43 -5.42
CA ALA A 201 -9.74 3.99 -5.29
C ALA A 201 -10.68 3.51 -4.18
N ARG A 202 -11.95 3.29 -4.53
CA ARG A 202 -13.05 3.03 -3.58
C ARG A 202 -12.86 1.76 -2.74
N GLY A 203 -12.11 0.77 -3.22
CA GLY A 203 -11.82 -0.47 -2.48
C GLY A 203 -11.04 -0.17 -1.20
N ASP A 204 -9.86 0.39 -1.36
CA ASP A 204 -8.96 0.73 -0.25
C ASP A 204 -9.53 1.86 0.61
N MET A 205 -10.12 2.88 -0.02
CA MET A 205 -10.76 3.99 0.71
C MET A 205 -11.90 3.52 1.61
N GLY A 206 -12.67 2.50 1.22
CA GLY A 206 -13.76 1.94 2.04
C GLY A 206 -13.27 1.16 3.27
N VAL A 207 -11.99 0.80 3.32
CA VAL A 207 -11.35 0.18 4.50
C VAL A 207 -10.75 1.25 5.42
N GLU A 208 -10.20 2.31 4.82
CA GLU A 208 -9.44 3.35 5.52
C GLU A 208 -10.33 4.50 6.05
N VAL A 209 -11.50 4.71 5.45
CA VAL A 209 -12.41 5.82 5.80
C VAL A 209 -13.74 5.24 6.28
N GLU A 210 -14.09 5.50 7.52
CA GLU A 210 -15.42 5.16 8.05
C GLU A 210 -16.46 6.14 7.49
N PHE A 211 -17.56 5.61 6.92
CA PHE A 211 -18.69 6.37 6.38
C PHE A 211 -19.80 6.52 7.42
#